data_ad85c5846f46a5cb69379ab4120c596c
#
_entry.id   ad85c5846f46a5cb69379ab4120c596c
#
_cell.length_a   1.000
_cell.length_b   1.000
_cell.length_c   1.000
_cell.angle_alpha   90.00
_cell.angle_beta   90.00
_cell.angle_gamma   90.00
#
_symmetry.space_group_name_H-M   'P 1'
#
loop_
_entity.id
_entity.type
_entity.pdbx_description
1 polymer ?
#
loop_
_entity_poly.entity_id
_entity_poly.type
_entity_poly.pdbx_seq_one_letter_code
_entity_poly.pdbx_strand_id
1 'polypeptide(L)'
;MTTTKPRDVQVIYIADETYALRSRSWNRLRFEIEYALEKGTTANSFLVQGNLQALIDPPGGTFTQIYLEEVSKRINILDISYVILGHVNQNRIETLKALLEINNRLTFVCTNPGAITLRQSLEETYGDKLKIQVVRGEEVLDLGKEHVLKFIPTSTPRYPDDLCTYDTKTRILYTDKFFSAHVCGDQVFDEGWSQLLDDRRYYFDSTMANQVRQVEAALDKLVDIPVSFYAPAHGPMLRHGLHELVNLYRQWSENQKQQNISVALLFASAYGNTTTIANALARGITKAGVAVELINCESAEPEEIKAAIEKSSGFLIGSPTLGGHLPTQVQTALGIVLSTATKSYQAGVFGSYGWSGEAVDIIAGKLKDAGYTLAFEPIRIKFTPTEATLQVCEETGTDFAQTLKRAKKVRTTLNPGSTVEQAVGRIVGSLCVLTVKRGEISTAMLASWVSQATFNPPGITAAVAKDRAIESYMHEGDHFVLNILEQGKQLRKHFMKKFAPGEDRFADVQVEATEGGLILPDGLAYLECRVAQRMECGDHWLVYAIVENGKLLQSNGLTAIHHRKTASNY
;
A
#
# COMPACT_ATOMS: atom_id res chain seq x y z
N MET A 1 10.38 22.57 -18.12
CA MET A 1 11.25 21.42 -17.75
C MET A 1 11.56 21.57 -16.27
N THR A 2 10.88 20.84 -15.43
CA THR A 2 11.22 20.74 -14.00
C THR A 2 12.53 19.98 -13.92
N THR A 3 13.62 20.65 -13.57
CA THR A 3 14.90 20.00 -13.30
C THR A 3 14.71 19.09 -12.10
N THR A 4 14.64 17.79 -12.33
CA THR A 4 14.57 16.80 -11.27
C THR A 4 15.87 16.87 -10.46
N LYS A 5 15.75 17.13 -9.16
CA LYS A 5 16.89 17.15 -8.25
C LYS A 5 17.52 15.74 -8.24
N PRO A 6 18.84 15.59 -8.40
CA PRO A 6 19.49 14.27 -8.43
C PRO A 6 19.36 13.59 -7.07
N ARG A 7 19.44 12.26 -7.07
CA ARG A 7 19.55 11.48 -5.83
C ARG A 7 20.83 11.83 -5.11
N ASP A 8 20.76 11.89 -3.78
CA ASP A 8 21.91 12.17 -2.91
C ASP A 8 21.81 11.40 -1.59
N VAL A 9 22.84 11.47 -0.78
CA VAL A 9 22.85 10.96 0.60
C VAL A 9 23.19 12.10 1.54
N GLN A 10 22.21 12.46 2.37
CA GLN A 10 22.41 13.43 3.43
C GLN A 10 22.96 12.73 4.68
N VAL A 11 24.15 13.13 5.13
CA VAL A 11 24.78 12.55 6.33
C VAL A 11 24.72 13.53 7.47
N ILE A 12 24.18 13.11 8.61
CA ILE A 12 23.94 13.96 9.78
C ILE A 12 24.39 13.23 11.05
N TYR A 13 25.08 13.95 11.93
CA TYR A 13 25.32 13.53 13.31
C TYR A 13 24.04 13.70 14.12
N ILE A 14 23.48 12.62 14.66
CA ILE A 14 22.17 12.61 15.32
C ILE A 14 22.25 12.37 16.83
N ALA A 15 23.30 11.70 17.28
CA ALA A 15 23.60 11.43 18.68
C ALA A 15 25.06 11.03 18.82
N ASP A 16 25.53 10.89 20.06
CA ASP A 16 26.90 10.51 20.35
C ASP A 16 27.31 9.27 19.55
N GLU A 17 28.42 9.40 18.80
CA GLU A 17 28.99 8.35 17.94
C GLU A 17 27.98 7.74 16.94
N THR A 18 26.92 8.50 16.59
CA THR A 18 25.82 8.00 15.74
C THR A 18 25.48 8.96 14.61
N TYR A 19 25.47 8.44 13.38
CA TYR A 19 25.15 9.16 12.17
C TYR A 19 23.92 8.57 11.49
N ALA A 20 23.06 9.44 10.96
CA ALA A 20 22.05 9.07 9.98
C ALA A 20 22.57 9.34 8.57
N LEU A 21 22.41 8.36 7.68
CA LEU A 21 22.68 8.45 6.26
C LEU A 21 21.33 8.31 5.53
N ARG A 22 20.78 9.46 5.13
CA ARG A 22 19.47 9.53 4.48
C ARG A 22 19.64 9.54 2.97
N SER A 23 19.45 8.41 2.33
CA SER A 23 19.46 8.27 0.86
C SER A 23 18.16 8.84 0.31
N ARG A 24 18.23 9.97 -0.45
CA ARG A 24 17.08 10.78 -0.84
C ARG A 24 16.73 10.63 -2.31
N SER A 25 15.47 10.38 -2.59
CA SER A 25 14.89 10.42 -3.94
C SER A 25 13.77 11.46 -3.98
N TRP A 26 13.99 12.53 -4.74
CA TRP A 26 13.11 13.69 -4.82
C TRP A 26 11.97 13.51 -5.81
N ASN A 27 12.12 12.56 -6.72
CA ASN A 27 11.15 12.33 -7.78
C ASN A 27 9.97 11.56 -7.25
N ARG A 28 8.80 11.82 -7.84
CA ARG A 28 7.66 10.95 -7.69
C ARG A 28 8.06 9.54 -8.15
N LEU A 29 7.92 8.58 -7.25
CA LEU A 29 8.20 7.17 -7.49
C LEU A 29 6.97 6.36 -7.10
N ARG A 30 6.82 5.17 -7.65
CA ARG A 30 6.02 4.12 -7.02
C ARG A 30 6.94 3.27 -6.17
N PHE A 31 6.58 3.16 -4.92
CA PHE A 31 7.28 2.32 -3.94
C PHE A 31 6.44 1.08 -3.69
N GLU A 32 7.06 -0.08 -3.79
CA GLU A 32 6.38 -1.37 -3.59
C GLU A 32 5.07 -1.50 -4.41
N ILE A 33 5.03 -0.87 -5.61
CA ILE A 33 3.92 -0.94 -6.58
C ILE A 33 2.57 -0.40 -6.07
N GLU A 34 2.31 -0.50 -4.78
CA GLU A 34 1.03 -0.20 -4.13
C GLU A 34 0.95 1.24 -3.60
N TYR A 35 2.05 1.98 -3.66
CA TYR A 35 2.21 3.27 -2.99
C TYR A 35 2.71 4.35 -3.94
N ALA A 36 1.92 5.38 -4.18
CA ALA A 36 2.38 6.53 -4.97
C ALA A 36 3.14 7.52 -4.08
N LEU A 37 4.42 7.71 -4.35
CA LEU A 37 5.29 8.63 -3.61
C LEU A 37 5.28 10.01 -4.26
N GLU A 38 4.28 10.81 -3.99
CA GLU A 38 4.15 12.15 -4.58
C GLU A 38 5.26 13.10 -4.12
N LYS A 39 5.66 12.98 -2.86
CA LYS A 39 6.67 13.81 -2.22
C LYS A 39 8.07 13.18 -2.20
N GLY A 40 8.30 12.17 -3.05
CA GLY A 40 9.53 11.39 -3.04
C GLY A 40 9.67 10.51 -1.79
N THR A 41 10.88 10.05 -1.49
CA THR A 41 11.15 9.22 -0.31
C THR A 41 12.59 9.34 0.16
N THR A 42 12.84 8.92 1.39
CA THR A 42 14.19 8.65 1.90
C THR A 42 14.33 7.17 2.23
N ALA A 43 15.54 6.63 2.12
CA ALA A 43 15.94 5.39 2.78
C ALA A 43 16.94 5.76 3.86
N ASN A 44 16.49 5.70 5.11
CA ASN A 44 17.30 6.06 6.26
C ASN A 44 18.12 4.85 6.69
N SER A 45 19.42 5.04 6.79
CA SER A 45 20.38 4.09 7.34
C SER A 45 21.15 4.77 8.47
N PHE A 46 21.73 3.98 9.38
CA PHE A 46 22.40 4.56 10.53
C PHE A 46 23.75 3.88 10.75
N LEU A 47 24.77 4.67 11.11
CA LEU A 47 26.09 4.20 11.48
C LEU A 47 26.30 4.45 12.98
N VAL A 48 26.52 3.38 13.72
CA VAL A 48 26.86 3.43 15.16
C VAL A 48 28.33 3.04 15.34
N GLN A 49 29.11 3.97 15.93
CA GLN A 49 30.57 3.86 16.05
C GLN A 49 31.01 3.49 17.48
N GLY A 50 30.72 2.28 17.91
CA GLY A 50 31.26 1.69 19.15
C GLY A 50 32.75 1.29 19.02
N ASN A 51 33.19 0.33 19.82
CA ASN A 51 34.45 -0.38 19.58
C ASN A 51 34.31 -1.33 18.38
N LEU A 52 33.09 -1.88 18.20
CA LEU A 52 32.64 -2.57 17.01
C LEU A 52 31.70 -1.63 16.25
N GLN A 53 31.83 -1.59 14.93
CA GLN A 53 31.06 -0.68 14.09
C GLN A 53 29.83 -1.40 13.55
N ALA A 54 28.67 -0.73 13.56
CA ALA A 54 27.44 -1.29 13.02
C ALA A 54 26.76 -0.34 12.02
N LEU A 55 26.34 -0.89 10.88
CA LEU A 55 25.38 -0.25 9.98
C LEU A 55 23.98 -0.81 10.26
N ILE A 56 22.98 0.06 10.33
CA ILE A 56 21.57 -0.30 10.48
C ILE A 56 20.86 0.11 9.19
N ASP A 57 20.12 -0.82 8.60
CA ASP A 57 19.26 -0.64 7.44
C ASP A 57 19.91 0.04 6.23
N PRO A 58 20.97 -0.52 5.62
CA PRO A 58 21.49 -0.02 4.35
C PRO A 58 20.40 0.12 3.28
N PRO A 59 20.46 1.13 2.39
CA PRO A 59 19.42 1.40 1.42
C PRO A 59 19.36 0.36 0.29
N GLY A 60 18.36 0.47 -0.59
CA GLY A 60 18.23 -0.37 -1.78
C GLY A 60 19.27 -0.08 -2.86
N GLY A 61 19.40 -0.99 -3.82
CA GLY A 61 20.43 -1.04 -4.86
C GLY A 61 20.61 0.24 -5.67
N THR A 62 19.53 0.99 -5.90
CA THR A 62 19.60 2.27 -6.62
C THR A 62 20.46 3.34 -5.95
N PHE A 63 20.83 3.14 -4.69
CA PHE A 63 21.69 4.04 -3.91
C PHE A 63 23.06 3.45 -3.61
N THR A 64 23.35 2.20 -3.95
CA THR A 64 24.54 1.46 -3.52
C THR A 64 25.81 2.29 -3.65
N GLN A 65 26.10 2.80 -4.84
CA GLN A 65 27.36 3.50 -5.09
C GLN A 65 27.50 4.77 -4.24
N ILE A 66 26.52 5.68 -4.32
CA ILE A 66 26.60 6.98 -3.60
C ILE A 66 26.53 6.78 -2.09
N TYR A 67 25.85 5.73 -1.61
CA TYR A 67 25.77 5.37 -0.20
C TYR A 67 27.13 4.87 0.32
N LEU A 68 27.78 3.94 -0.38
CA LEU A 68 29.09 3.40 0.02
C LEU A 68 30.18 4.47 -0.03
N GLU A 69 30.12 5.40 -0.99
CA GLU A 69 31.00 6.57 -1.02
C GLU A 69 30.85 7.44 0.24
N GLU A 70 29.63 7.70 0.69
CA GLU A 70 29.38 8.48 1.91
C GLU A 70 29.76 7.73 3.20
N VAL A 71 29.53 6.41 3.26
CA VAL A 71 30.00 5.57 4.36
C VAL A 71 31.53 5.60 4.43
N SER A 72 32.23 5.44 3.31
CA SER A 72 33.70 5.41 3.22
C SER A 72 34.34 6.72 3.67
N LYS A 73 33.65 7.86 3.57
CA LYS A 73 34.11 9.15 4.11
C LYS A 73 34.07 9.23 5.63
N ARG A 74 33.33 8.34 6.29
CA ARG A 74 33.12 8.32 7.75
C ARG A 74 33.89 7.20 8.45
N ILE A 75 34.02 6.06 7.79
CA ILE A 75 34.67 4.87 8.31
C ILE A 75 35.25 4.03 7.18
N ASN A 76 36.32 3.30 7.46
CA ASN A 76 36.76 2.24 6.58
C ASN A 76 35.72 1.10 6.63
N ILE A 77 35.15 0.72 5.47
CA ILE A 77 34.13 -0.34 5.38
C ILE A 77 34.67 -1.68 5.91
N LEU A 78 35.99 -1.92 5.86
CA LEU A 78 36.63 -3.10 6.44
C LEU A 78 36.53 -3.17 7.96
N ASP A 79 36.25 -2.05 8.64
CA ASP A 79 36.10 -1.99 10.09
C ASP A 79 34.65 -2.22 10.55
N ILE A 80 33.68 -2.31 9.61
CA ILE A 80 32.30 -2.62 9.92
C ILE A 80 32.21 -4.08 10.35
N SER A 81 31.72 -4.29 11.56
CA SER A 81 31.55 -5.63 12.16
C SER A 81 30.16 -6.20 11.92
N TYR A 82 29.14 -5.35 11.95
CA TYR A 82 27.73 -5.76 11.87
C TYR A 82 26.93 -4.95 10.86
N VAL A 83 25.99 -5.62 10.21
CA VAL A 83 24.92 -4.99 9.45
C VAL A 83 23.59 -5.49 10.02
N ILE A 84 22.86 -4.60 10.67
CA ILE A 84 21.59 -4.90 11.31
C ILE A 84 20.46 -4.57 10.34
N LEU A 85 19.52 -5.50 10.17
CA LEU A 85 18.46 -5.40 9.19
C LEU A 85 17.10 -5.48 9.89
N GLY A 86 16.39 -4.35 9.91
CA GLY A 86 15.01 -4.28 10.37
C GLY A 86 14.09 -5.07 9.45
N HIS A 87 14.31 -4.98 8.13
CA HIS A 87 13.58 -5.76 7.12
C HIS A 87 14.48 -6.09 5.93
N VAL A 88 14.39 -7.31 5.42
CA VAL A 88 15.14 -7.81 4.26
C VAL A 88 14.22 -7.88 3.04
N ASN A 89 14.52 -7.10 2.00
CA ASN A 89 13.82 -7.16 0.72
C ASN A 89 14.81 -7.28 -0.46
N GLN A 90 14.32 -7.69 -1.61
CA GLN A 90 15.14 -7.89 -2.82
C GLN A 90 15.89 -6.63 -3.25
N ASN A 91 15.33 -5.44 -3.04
CA ASN A 91 15.98 -4.18 -3.42
C ASN A 91 17.24 -3.90 -2.59
N ARG A 92 17.33 -4.40 -1.35
CA ARG A 92 18.51 -4.24 -0.48
C ARG A 92 19.64 -5.18 -0.85
N ILE A 93 19.35 -6.31 -1.48
CA ILE A 93 20.33 -7.38 -1.74
C ILE A 93 21.55 -6.88 -2.52
N GLU A 94 21.38 -5.98 -3.48
CA GLU A 94 22.48 -5.41 -4.25
C GLU A 94 23.47 -4.64 -3.36
N THR A 95 22.98 -3.80 -2.45
CA THR A 95 23.82 -3.05 -1.49
C THR A 95 24.50 -4.00 -0.49
N LEU A 96 23.79 -5.05 -0.04
CA LEU A 96 24.39 -6.05 0.87
C LEU A 96 25.48 -6.87 0.17
N LYS A 97 25.31 -7.21 -1.10
CA LYS A 97 26.36 -7.84 -1.92
C LYS A 97 27.58 -6.95 -2.04
N ALA A 98 27.42 -5.69 -2.38
CA ALA A 98 28.53 -4.75 -2.50
C ALA A 98 29.30 -4.56 -1.18
N LEU A 99 28.61 -4.56 -0.03
CA LEU A 99 29.24 -4.55 1.30
C LEU A 99 30.06 -5.84 1.55
N LEU A 100 29.54 -7.02 1.19
CA LEU A 100 30.23 -8.31 1.34
C LEU A 100 31.44 -8.42 0.40
N GLU A 101 31.39 -7.86 -0.80
CA GLU A 101 32.52 -7.82 -1.73
C GLU A 101 33.69 -7.02 -1.16
N ILE A 102 33.41 -5.92 -0.46
CA ILE A 102 34.44 -5.11 0.21
C ILE A 102 34.88 -5.75 1.51
N ASN A 103 33.94 -6.23 2.32
CA ASN A 103 34.23 -6.79 3.66
C ASN A 103 33.49 -8.12 3.88
N ASN A 104 34.15 -9.22 3.60
CA ASN A 104 33.61 -10.58 3.76
C ASN A 104 33.60 -11.08 5.21
N ARG A 105 33.99 -10.25 6.19
CA ARG A 105 34.02 -10.60 7.61
C ARG A 105 32.81 -10.10 8.37
N LEU A 106 32.03 -9.20 7.79
CA LEU A 106 30.86 -8.65 8.46
C LEU A 106 29.80 -9.71 8.75
N THR A 107 29.02 -9.47 9.81
CA THR A 107 27.93 -10.33 10.25
C THR A 107 26.60 -9.60 10.07
N PHE A 108 25.67 -10.22 9.35
CA PHE A 108 24.28 -9.73 9.30
C PHE A 108 23.54 -10.12 10.56
N VAL A 109 22.76 -9.19 11.13
CA VAL A 109 21.91 -9.41 12.29
C VAL A 109 20.47 -9.16 11.88
N CYS A 110 19.61 -10.17 12.00
CA CYS A 110 18.20 -10.09 11.61
C CYS A 110 17.37 -11.17 12.31
N THR A 111 16.06 -11.12 12.15
CA THR A 111 15.15 -12.19 12.60
C THR A 111 15.29 -13.46 11.73
N ASN A 112 14.71 -14.57 12.18
CA ASN A 112 14.76 -15.82 11.42
C ASN A 112 14.13 -15.72 10.01
N PRO A 113 12.97 -15.09 9.78
CA PRO A 113 12.46 -14.89 8.42
C PRO A 113 13.40 -14.06 7.53
N GLY A 114 14.03 -13.01 8.10
CA GLY A 114 15.06 -12.23 7.39
C GLY A 114 16.28 -13.07 7.02
N ALA A 115 16.73 -13.97 7.92
CA ALA A 115 17.84 -14.88 7.65
C ALA A 115 17.53 -15.87 6.51
N ILE A 116 16.29 -16.37 6.42
CA ILE A 116 15.85 -17.23 5.32
C ILE A 116 15.96 -16.47 3.99
N THR A 117 15.46 -15.23 3.92
CA THR A 117 15.54 -14.39 2.73
C THR A 117 16.99 -14.09 2.33
N LEU A 118 17.86 -13.80 3.29
CA LEU A 118 19.30 -13.58 3.04
C LEU A 118 19.97 -14.82 2.48
N ARG A 119 19.74 -15.99 3.06
CA ARG A 119 20.30 -17.25 2.55
C ARG A 119 19.85 -17.52 1.14
N GLN A 120 18.55 -17.43 0.86
CA GLN A 120 18.01 -17.64 -0.49
C GLN A 120 18.65 -16.72 -1.54
N SER A 121 19.04 -15.50 -1.15
CA SER A 121 19.56 -14.50 -2.07
C SER A 121 21.08 -14.48 -2.18
N LEU A 122 21.82 -14.96 -1.17
CA LEU A 122 23.25 -14.76 -1.02
C LEU A 122 24.06 -16.05 -0.85
N GLU A 123 23.44 -17.15 -0.34
CA GLU A 123 24.17 -18.36 0.03
C GLU A 123 24.84 -19.06 -1.17
N GLU A 124 24.19 -19.07 -2.33
CA GLU A 124 24.76 -19.63 -3.56
C GLU A 124 26.08 -18.94 -3.95
N THR A 125 26.20 -17.62 -3.72
CA THR A 125 27.37 -16.82 -4.09
C THR A 125 28.46 -16.84 -3.01
N TYR A 126 28.07 -16.80 -1.72
CA TYR A 126 29.00 -16.55 -0.62
C TYR A 126 29.23 -17.77 0.27
N GLY A 127 28.32 -18.76 0.28
CA GLY A 127 28.44 -20.00 1.06
C GLY A 127 28.80 -19.75 2.53
N ASP A 128 29.84 -20.42 3.03
CA ASP A 128 30.32 -20.33 4.42
C ASP A 128 30.83 -18.93 4.83
N LYS A 129 31.05 -18.03 3.87
CA LYS A 129 31.44 -16.63 4.15
C LYS A 129 30.25 -15.80 4.61
N LEU A 130 29.01 -16.24 4.37
CA LEU A 130 27.79 -15.56 4.78
C LEU A 130 27.53 -15.79 6.26
N LYS A 131 27.88 -14.82 7.09
CA LYS A 131 27.66 -14.87 8.54
C LYS A 131 26.33 -14.20 8.88
N ILE A 132 25.44 -14.93 9.51
CA ILE A 132 24.13 -14.42 9.93
C ILE A 132 23.92 -14.77 11.42
N GLN A 133 23.72 -13.74 12.23
CA GLN A 133 23.27 -13.85 13.62
C GLN A 133 21.75 -13.66 13.64
N VAL A 134 21.03 -14.71 13.99
CA VAL A 134 19.57 -14.67 14.15
C VAL A 134 19.22 -14.21 15.54
N VAL A 135 18.33 -13.20 15.64
CA VAL A 135 17.84 -12.66 16.92
C VAL A 135 16.34 -12.92 17.08
N ARG A 136 15.90 -13.12 18.33
CA ARG A 136 14.52 -13.48 18.71
C ARG A 136 13.87 -12.51 19.70
N GLY A 137 14.63 -11.51 20.19
CA GLY A 137 14.14 -10.43 21.05
C GLY A 137 14.68 -10.40 22.46
N GLU A 138 15.39 -11.44 22.91
CA GLU A 138 16.05 -11.45 24.23
C GLU A 138 17.55 -11.16 24.13
N GLU A 139 18.09 -11.28 22.92
CA GLU A 139 19.51 -11.09 22.67
C GLU A 139 19.86 -9.60 22.67
N VAL A 140 21.09 -9.34 23.08
CA VAL A 140 21.70 -8.01 23.03
C VAL A 140 23.02 -8.08 22.27
N LEU A 141 23.41 -6.96 21.68
CA LEU A 141 24.68 -6.80 20.97
C LEU A 141 25.42 -5.62 21.58
N ASP A 142 26.52 -5.89 22.27
CA ASP A 142 27.41 -4.88 22.84
C ASP A 142 28.42 -4.45 21.77
N LEU A 143 28.33 -3.20 21.33
CA LEU A 143 29.27 -2.60 20.38
C LEU A 143 30.45 -1.91 21.09
N GLY A 144 30.46 -1.89 22.42
CA GLY A 144 31.40 -1.10 23.23
C GLY A 144 31.05 0.37 23.32
N LYS A 145 31.81 1.16 24.07
CA LYS A 145 31.55 2.58 24.34
C LYS A 145 30.12 2.83 24.86
N GLU A 146 29.56 1.89 25.64
CA GLU A 146 28.19 1.92 26.19
C GLU A 146 27.06 1.69 25.16
N HIS A 147 27.35 1.54 23.86
CA HIS A 147 26.35 1.16 22.88
C HIS A 147 25.97 -0.31 23.03
N VAL A 148 24.83 -0.56 23.66
CA VAL A 148 24.24 -1.89 23.80
C VAL A 148 22.92 -1.92 23.05
N LEU A 149 22.89 -2.67 21.96
CA LEU A 149 21.71 -2.79 21.10
C LEU A 149 20.80 -3.91 21.59
N LYS A 150 19.52 -3.61 21.79
CA LYS A 150 18.45 -4.56 22.13
C LYS A 150 17.54 -4.73 20.93
N PHE A 151 17.15 -5.96 20.66
CA PHE A 151 16.34 -6.33 19.52
C PHE A 151 14.90 -6.60 19.93
N ILE A 152 13.93 -6.02 19.22
CA ILE A 152 12.51 -6.12 19.52
C ILE A 152 11.78 -6.51 18.23
N PRO A 153 11.46 -7.80 18.03
CA PRO A 153 10.68 -8.24 16.86
C PRO A 153 9.28 -7.64 16.87
N THR A 154 8.96 -6.97 15.78
CA THR A 154 7.68 -6.28 15.52
C THR A 154 6.97 -6.89 14.32
N SER A 155 7.11 -8.18 14.14
CA SER A 155 6.61 -8.96 13.00
C SER A 155 5.13 -8.72 12.73
N THR A 156 4.82 -8.56 11.45
CA THR A 156 3.45 -8.45 10.94
C THR A 156 3.28 -9.43 9.76
N PRO A 157 2.06 -9.77 9.35
CA PRO A 157 1.84 -10.64 8.18
C PRO A 157 2.50 -10.12 6.90
N ARG A 158 2.59 -8.80 6.73
CA ARG A 158 3.25 -8.15 5.60
C ARG A 158 4.77 -8.15 5.72
N TYR A 159 5.27 -7.94 6.93
CA TYR A 159 6.70 -7.87 7.25
C TYR A 159 7.02 -8.87 8.37
N PRO A 160 7.10 -10.18 8.05
CA PRO A 160 7.28 -11.22 9.07
C PRO A 160 8.66 -11.16 9.75
N ASP A 161 9.61 -10.48 9.12
CA ASP A 161 10.98 -10.30 9.59
C ASP A 161 11.21 -8.94 10.29
N ASP A 162 10.18 -8.09 10.41
CA ASP A 162 10.31 -6.73 10.95
C ASP A 162 10.90 -6.73 12.37
N LEU A 163 11.93 -5.88 12.56
CA LEU A 163 12.76 -5.81 13.75
C LEU A 163 13.07 -4.37 14.13
N CYS A 164 12.59 -3.92 15.27
CA CYS A 164 13.08 -2.69 15.89
C CYS A 164 14.37 -2.96 16.67
N THR A 165 15.30 -2.00 16.64
CA THR A 165 16.57 -2.05 17.37
C THR A 165 16.67 -0.84 18.29
N TYR A 166 16.94 -1.06 19.58
CA TYR A 166 17.08 0.00 20.58
C TYR A 166 18.51 0.11 21.07
N ASP A 167 19.10 1.28 20.95
CA ASP A 167 20.42 1.59 21.54
C ASP A 167 20.26 2.22 22.92
N THR A 168 20.75 1.54 23.94
CA THR A 168 20.58 1.95 25.34
C THR A 168 21.34 3.23 25.70
N LYS A 169 22.48 3.53 25.04
CA LYS A 169 23.29 4.73 25.27
C LYS A 169 22.56 5.98 24.76
N THR A 170 22.20 5.98 23.49
CA THR A 170 21.58 7.15 22.84
C THR A 170 20.09 7.22 23.07
N ARG A 171 19.48 6.11 23.48
CA ARG A 171 18.03 5.91 23.59
C ARG A 171 17.30 6.14 22.26
N ILE A 172 17.96 5.82 21.15
CA ILE A 172 17.36 5.82 19.84
C ILE A 172 16.69 4.46 19.60
N LEU A 173 15.44 4.49 19.15
CA LEU A 173 14.75 3.32 18.66
C LEU A 173 14.68 3.38 17.12
N TYR A 174 15.42 2.49 16.47
CA TYR A 174 15.39 2.28 15.04
C TYR A 174 14.18 1.39 14.73
N THR A 175 13.19 1.92 14.01
CA THR A 175 11.85 1.33 13.94
C THR A 175 11.50 0.75 12.57
N ASP A 176 12.40 0.79 11.62
CA ASP A 176 12.23 0.38 10.22
C ASP A 176 10.84 0.79 9.68
N LYS A 177 9.87 -0.13 9.63
CA LYS A 177 8.54 0.12 9.04
C LYS A 177 7.65 0.98 9.92
N PHE A 178 7.77 0.89 11.25
CA PHE A 178 6.92 1.68 12.13
C PHE A 178 7.23 3.17 12.07
N PHE A 179 6.18 3.99 12.06
CA PHE A 179 6.25 5.45 12.10
C PHE A 179 6.91 6.12 10.88
N SER A 180 7.10 5.40 9.79
CA SER A 180 7.63 5.93 8.54
C SER A 180 6.66 6.88 7.85
N ALA A 181 7.19 7.72 6.95
CA ALA A 181 6.43 8.50 5.98
C ALA A 181 7.25 8.66 4.70
N HIS A 182 6.63 8.53 3.53
CA HIS A 182 7.32 8.76 2.27
C HIS A 182 7.30 10.25 1.93
N VAL A 183 8.24 10.96 2.53
CA VAL A 183 8.49 12.39 2.30
C VAL A 183 9.98 12.60 2.15
N CYS A 184 10.40 13.23 1.04
CA CYS A 184 11.77 13.63 0.78
C CYS A 184 11.93 15.12 1.05
N GLY A 185 12.91 15.48 1.87
CA GLY A 185 13.19 16.85 2.24
C GLY A 185 14.54 17.01 2.93
N ASP A 186 14.94 18.25 3.18
CA ASP A 186 16.15 18.56 3.94
C ASP A 186 15.96 18.39 5.45
N GLN A 187 14.71 18.39 5.90
CA GLN A 187 14.32 18.23 7.30
C GLN A 187 14.70 16.84 7.83
N VAL A 188 15.42 16.83 8.95
CA VAL A 188 15.96 15.62 9.57
C VAL A 188 15.02 15.05 10.62
N PHE A 189 14.45 15.92 11.44
CA PHE A 189 13.47 15.60 12.45
C PHE A 189 12.12 16.21 12.08
N ASP A 190 11.09 15.81 12.80
CA ASP A 190 9.70 16.17 12.56
C ASP A 190 9.31 17.52 13.18
N GLU A 191 10.15 18.55 13.03
CA GLU A 191 9.73 19.93 13.33
C GLU A 191 8.46 20.28 12.53
N GLY A 192 7.43 20.76 13.21
CA GLY A 192 6.11 20.94 12.59
C GLY A 192 5.42 19.61 12.24
N TRP A 193 5.55 18.61 13.10
CA TRP A 193 5.06 17.23 12.93
C TRP A 193 3.59 17.12 12.44
N SER A 194 2.75 18.10 12.80
CA SER A 194 1.36 18.13 12.35
C SER A 194 1.20 18.28 10.83
N GLN A 195 2.19 18.86 10.15
CA GLN A 195 2.20 19.00 8.69
C GLN A 195 2.48 17.68 7.97
N LEU A 196 3.02 16.69 8.70
CA LEU A 196 3.33 15.36 8.18
C LEU A 196 2.23 14.34 8.49
N LEU A 197 1.13 14.76 9.15
CA LEU A 197 0.09 13.83 9.59
C LEU A 197 -0.57 13.09 8.43
N ASP A 198 -0.87 13.78 7.34
CA ASP A 198 -1.49 13.17 6.16
C ASP A 198 -0.56 12.14 5.52
N ASP A 199 0.74 12.44 5.42
CA ASP A 199 1.74 11.53 4.86
C ASP A 199 1.92 10.29 5.76
N ARG A 200 1.92 10.47 7.08
CA ARG A 200 1.98 9.37 8.06
C ARG A 200 0.70 8.55 8.07
N ARG A 201 -0.44 9.21 7.97
CA ARG A 201 -1.74 8.54 7.84
C ARG A 201 -1.79 7.71 6.55
N TYR A 202 -1.35 8.28 5.43
CA TYR A 202 -1.30 7.59 4.16
C TYR A 202 -0.36 6.37 4.21
N TYR A 203 0.78 6.50 4.87
CA TYR A 203 1.69 5.37 5.11
C TYR A 203 1.02 4.29 5.96
N PHE A 204 0.37 4.65 7.07
CA PHE A 204 -0.37 3.71 7.91
C PHE A 204 -1.45 2.98 7.13
N ASP A 205 -2.29 3.69 6.40
CA ASP A 205 -3.39 3.10 5.62
C ASP A 205 -2.88 2.15 4.53
N SER A 206 -1.72 2.44 3.95
CA SER A 206 -1.13 1.62 2.88
C SER A 206 -0.37 0.39 3.39
N THR A 207 0.19 0.43 4.62
CA THR A 207 1.13 -0.59 5.10
C THR A 207 0.71 -1.29 6.38
N MET A 208 -0.11 -0.66 7.24
CA MET A 208 -0.43 -1.11 8.60
C MET A 208 -1.91 -1.39 8.85
N ALA A 209 -2.80 -0.69 8.15
CA ALA A 209 -4.24 -0.70 8.45
C ALA A 209 -4.91 -2.08 8.29
N ASN A 210 -4.36 -2.97 7.48
CA ASN A 210 -4.88 -4.32 7.24
C ASN A 210 -4.35 -5.38 8.22
N GLN A 211 -3.57 -4.97 9.23
CA GLN A 211 -2.93 -5.86 10.21
C GLN A 211 -2.87 -5.22 11.60
N VAL A 212 -3.92 -4.50 11.97
CA VAL A 212 -3.97 -3.67 13.19
C VAL A 212 -3.76 -4.44 14.48
N ARG A 213 -4.12 -5.72 14.54
CA ARG A 213 -3.83 -6.57 15.71
C ARG A 213 -2.34 -6.68 16.00
N GLN A 214 -1.55 -6.96 14.95
CA GLN A 214 -0.11 -7.11 15.06
C GLN A 214 0.56 -5.74 15.28
N VAL A 215 0.02 -4.67 14.67
CA VAL A 215 0.46 -3.30 14.91
C VAL A 215 0.29 -2.93 16.40
N GLU A 216 -0.85 -3.20 17.01
CA GLU A 216 -1.06 -2.95 18.43
C GLU A 216 -0.15 -3.78 19.33
N ALA A 217 0.01 -5.08 19.03
CA ALA A 217 0.93 -5.94 19.76
C ALA A 217 2.39 -5.45 19.67
N ALA A 218 2.79 -4.87 18.53
CA ALA A 218 4.09 -4.23 18.39
C ALA A 218 4.18 -2.95 19.23
N LEU A 219 3.16 -2.08 19.18
CA LEU A 219 3.12 -0.86 19.99
C LEU A 219 3.19 -1.16 21.51
N ASP A 220 2.56 -2.25 21.97
CA ASP A 220 2.61 -2.68 23.36
C ASP A 220 4.04 -3.06 23.80
N LYS A 221 4.85 -3.64 22.89
CA LYS A 221 6.26 -3.93 23.17
C LYS A 221 7.13 -2.67 23.24
N LEU A 222 6.74 -1.60 22.55
CA LEU A 222 7.54 -0.38 22.42
C LEU A 222 7.21 0.70 23.45
N VAL A 223 6.01 0.66 24.07
CA VAL A 223 5.48 1.76 24.91
C VAL A 223 6.31 2.05 26.16
N ASP A 224 6.91 1.02 26.77
CA ASP A 224 7.68 1.16 28.01
C ASP A 224 9.17 1.45 27.79
N ILE A 225 9.60 1.56 26.52
CA ILE A 225 11.00 1.81 26.19
C ILE A 225 11.27 3.32 26.31
N PRO A 226 12.24 3.75 27.15
CA PRO A 226 12.56 5.16 27.31
C PRO A 226 13.35 5.68 26.10
N VAL A 227 12.66 6.23 25.10
CA VAL A 227 13.26 6.70 23.84
C VAL A 227 13.53 8.20 23.85
N SER A 228 14.62 8.62 23.20
CA SER A 228 14.91 10.02 22.85
C SER A 228 14.18 10.44 21.57
N PHE A 229 14.15 9.54 20.59
CA PHE A 229 13.41 9.69 19.34
C PHE A 229 13.31 8.35 18.60
N TYR A 230 12.36 8.27 17.65
CA TYR A 230 12.24 7.15 16.71
C TYR A 230 13.00 7.45 15.42
N ALA A 231 13.69 6.45 14.91
CA ALA A 231 14.45 6.49 13.66
C ALA A 231 13.87 5.50 12.63
N PRO A 232 12.82 5.90 11.89
CA PRO A 232 12.15 5.05 10.92
C PRO A 232 12.96 4.92 9.63
N ALA A 233 12.63 3.91 8.80
CA ALA A 233 13.28 3.69 7.51
C ALA A 233 13.03 4.81 6.49
N HIS A 234 11.92 5.54 6.60
CA HIS A 234 11.53 6.55 5.61
C HIS A 234 11.04 7.84 6.28
N GLY A 235 11.38 8.97 5.65
CA GLY A 235 10.95 10.30 6.08
C GLY A 235 11.79 10.88 7.23
N PRO A 236 11.34 11.99 7.85
CA PRO A 236 11.97 12.59 9.02
C PRO A 236 11.89 11.69 10.26
N MET A 237 12.93 11.69 11.08
CA MET A 237 12.94 11.05 12.40
C MET A 237 11.97 11.76 13.35
N LEU A 238 11.42 11.02 14.34
CA LEU A 238 10.39 11.55 15.24
C LEU A 238 10.97 11.90 16.60
N ARG A 239 10.94 13.18 16.90
CA ARG A 239 11.34 13.74 18.20
C ARG A 239 10.24 14.60 18.82
N HIS A 240 9.51 15.35 17.99
CA HIS A 240 8.53 16.33 18.44
C HIS A 240 7.11 15.76 18.57
N GLY A 241 6.67 14.96 17.60
CA GLY A 241 5.33 14.31 17.59
C GLY A 241 5.33 12.85 18.04
N LEU A 242 6.28 12.43 18.88
CA LEU A 242 6.52 11.05 19.24
C LEU A 242 5.31 10.39 19.94
N HIS A 243 4.82 11.00 21.01
CA HIS A 243 3.67 10.48 21.78
C HIS A 243 2.36 10.61 21.00
N GLU A 244 2.20 11.71 20.30
CA GLU A 244 1.03 11.98 19.47
C GLU A 244 0.89 10.94 18.36
N LEU A 245 1.97 10.57 17.68
CA LEU A 245 1.91 9.59 16.61
C LEU A 245 1.62 8.17 17.12
N VAL A 246 2.18 7.77 18.27
CA VAL A 246 1.84 6.49 18.91
C VAL A 246 0.34 6.44 19.23
N ASN A 247 -0.21 7.52 19.81
CA ASN A 247 -1.64 7.61 20.10
C ASN A 247 -2.49 7.56 18.82
N LEU A 248 -2.03 8.23 17.75
CA LEU A 248 -2.72 8.20 16.46
C LEU A 248 -2.70 6.81 15.84
N TYR A 249 -1.58 6.07 15.91
CA TYR A 249 -1.52 4.68 15.44
C TYR A 249 -2.54 3.81 16.18
N ARG A 250 -2.69 3.96 17.52
CA ARG A 250 -3.71 3.26 18.30
C ARG A 250 -5.12 3.68 17.89
N GLN A 251 -5.38 4.98 17.73
CA GLN A 251 -6.67 5.49 17.29
C GLN A 251 -7.02 5.00 15.88
N TRP A 252 -6.08 5.01 14.95
CA TRP A 252 -6.29 4.52 13.59
C TRP A 252 -6.54 3.02 13.57
N SER A 253 -5.84 2.26 14.40
CA SER A 253 -6.07 0.81 14.57
C SER A 253 -7.48 0.54 15.13
N GLU A 254 -7.89 1.27 16.16
CA GLU A 254 -9.23 1.13 16.74
C GLU A 254 -10.33 1.50 15.73
N ASN A 255 -10.14 2.57 14.96
CA ASN A 255 -11.07 2.95 13.89
C ASN A 255 -11.24 1.84 12.84
N GLN A 256 -10.17 1.10 12.52
CA GLN A 256 -10.25 -0.06 11.63
C GLN A 256 -11.06 -1.21 12.26
N LYS A 257 -10.84 -1.50 13.54
CA LYS A 257 -11.58 -2.56 14.26
C LYS A 257 -13.07 -2.27 14.39
N GLN A 258 -13.42 -0.99 14.55
CA GLN A 258 -14.83 -0.54 14.69
C GLN A 258 -15.58 -0.51 13.35
N GLN A 259 -14.93 -0.81 12.23
CA GLN A 259 -15.61 -0.91 10.94
C GLN A 259 -16.70 -1.99 11.01
N ASN A 260 -17.92 -1.60 10.64
CA ASN A 260 -19.09 -2.50 10.67
C ASN A 260 -19.03 -3.66 9.66
N ILE A 261 -18.11 -3.62 8.72
CA ILE A 261 -17.90 -4.63 7.67
C ILE A 261 -16.42 -4.97 7.69
N SER A 262 -16.10 -6.25 7.75
CA SER A 262 -14.73 -6.74 7.70
C SER A 262 -14.60 -7.92 6.75
N VAL A 263 -13.38 -8.14 6.26
CA VAL A 263 -13.00 -9.23 5.36
C VAL A 263 -11.84 -10.00 5.98
N ALA A 264 -11.95 -11.31 6.08
CA ALA A 264 -10.82 -12.17 6.38
C ALA A 264 -10.07 -12.49 5.07
N LEU A 265 -8.80 -12.12 4.96
CA LEU A 265 -7.96 -12.40 3.81
C LEU A 265 -6.87 -13.38 4.22
N LEU A 266 -7.04 -14.63 3.82
CA LEU A 266 -6.20 -15.77 4.17
C LEU A 266 -5.25 -16.08 3.01
N PHE A 267 -3.96 -16.25 3.28
CA PHE A 267 -3.02 -16.62 2.22
C PHE A 267 -1.82 -17.40 2.74
N ALA A 268 -1.12 -18.10 1.83
CA ALA A 268 0.25 -18.58 2.00
C ALA A 268 1.07 -18.16 0.79
N SER A 269 2.40 -18.07 0.91
CA SER A 269 3.26 -17.59 -0.17
C SER A 269 4.66 -18.19 -0.09
N ALA A 270 5.02 -19.01 -1.07
CA ALA A 270 6.35 -19.64 -1.10
C ALA A 270 7.48 -18.68 -1.50
N TYR A 271 7.23 -17.72 -2.39
CA TYR A 271 8.24 -16.82 -3.00
C TYR A 271 7.82 -15.34 -2.93
N GLY A 272 6.91 -14.97 -2.05
CA GLY A 272 6.43 -13.60 -1.91
C GLY A 272 5.35 -13.15 -2.93
N ASN A 273 5.19 -13.84 -4.05
CA ASN A 273 4.26 -13.42 -5.11
C ASN A 273 2.79 -13.39 -4.64
N THR A 274 2.33 -14.43 -3.95
CA THR A 274 0.96 -14.46 -3.39
C THR A 274 0.78 -13.40 -2.31
N THR A 275 1.80 -13.12 -1.49
CA THR A 275 1.79 -12.03 -0.51
C THR A 275 1.57 -10.67 -1.17
N THR A 276 2.26 -10.40 -2.28
CA THR A 276 2.12 -9.14 -3.02
C THR A 276 0.71 -8.96 -3.58
N ILE A 277 0.09 -10.04 -4.11
CA ILE A 277 -1.31 -10.05 -4.56
C ILE A 277 -2.26 -9.79 -3.38
N ALA A 278 -2.05 -10.49 -2.25
CA ALA A 278 -2.85 -10.33 -1.04
C ALA A 278 -2.85 -8.88 -0.53
N ASN A 279 -1.67 -8.24 -0.51
CA ASN A 279 -1.52 -6.86 -0.10
C ASN A 279 -2.25 -5.89 -1.03
N ALA A 280 -2.19 -6.09 -2.35
CA ALA A 280 -2.90 -5.25 -3.32
C ALA A 280 -4.43 -5.35 -3.15
N LEU A 281 -4.96 -6.56 -2.99
CA LEU A 281 -6.38 -6.80 -2.69
C LEU A 281 -6.79 -6.15 -1.36
N ALA A 282 -6.01 -6.36 -0.30
CA ALA A 282 -6.27 -5.81 1.03
C ALA A 282 -6.27 -4.28 1.01
N ARG A 283 -5.35 -3.65 0.28
CA ARG A 283 -5.31 -2.20 0.11
C ARG A 283 -6.57 -1.67 -0.57
N GLY A 284 -7.04 -2.30 -1.66
CA GLY A 284 -8.28 -1.92 -2.32
C GLY A 284 -9.49 -2.00 -1.39
N ILE A 285 -9.57 -3.06 -0.58
CA ILE A 285 -10.63 -3.24 0.41
C ILE A 285 -10.58 -2.16 1.50
N THR A 286 -9.41 -1.90 2.06
CA THR A 286 -9.20 -0.89 3.11
C THR A 286 -9.51 0.52 2.59
N LYS A 287 -9.06 0.84 1.38
CA LYS A 287 -9.34 2.10 0.69
C LYS A 287 -10.84 2.34 0.51
N ALA A 288 -11.61 1.28 0.25
CA ALA A 288 -13.06 1.34 0.19
C ALA A 288 -13.74 1.45 1.57
N GLY A 289 -13.00 1.62 2.66
CA GLY A 289 -13.52 1.78 4.03
C GLY A 289 -14.15 0.49 4.56
N VAL A 290 -13.54 -0.65 4.28
CA VAL A 290 -13.88 -1.96 4.84
C VAL A 290 -12.65 -2.49 5.57
N ALA A 291 -12.82 -2.98 6.79
CA ALA A 291 -11.72 -3.55 7.55
C ALA A 291 -11.24 -4.86 6.90
N VAL A 292 -9.93 -5.09 6.95
CA VAL A 292 -9.31 -6.34 6.51
C VAL A 292 -8.52 -6.94 7.65
N GLU A 293 -8.71 -8.21 7.91
CA GLU A 293 -7.81 -9.00 8.73
C GLU A 293 -6.97 -9.89 7.80
N LEU A 294 -5.72 -9.47 7.59
CA LEU A 294 -4.77 -10.17 6.74
C LEU A 294 -4.07 -11.26 7.54
N ILE A 295 -4.19 -12.51 7.11
CA ILE A 295 -3.68 -13.68 7.83
C ILE A 295 -2.76 -14.50 6.92
N ASN A 296 -1.49 -14.60 7.32
CA ASN A 296 -0.57 -15.55 6.71
C ASN A 296 -0.76 -16.93 7.35
N CYS A 297 -1.33 -17.87 6.57
CA CYS A 297 -1.63 -19.23 7.03
C CYS A 297 -0.38 -20.07 7.36
N GLU A 298 0.83 -19.60 6.99
CA GLU A 298 2.09 -20.29 7.31
C GLU A 298 2.46 -20.14 8.78
N SER A 299 1.98 -19.08 9.43
CA SER A 299 2.29 -18.76 10.83
C SER A 299 1.07 -18.61 11.74
N ALA A 300 -0.14 -18.60 11.16
CA ALA A 300 -1.38 -18.40 11.92
C ALA A 300 -1.85 -19.69 12.57
N GLU A 301 -2.34 -19.60 13.81
CA GLU A 301 -2.98 -20.70 14.50
C GLU A 301 -4.43 -20.91 13.98
N PRO A 302 -4.94 -22.15 14.00
CA PRO A 302 -6.31 -22.48 13.54
C PRO A 302 -7.39 -21.61 14.21
N GLU A 303 -7.27 -21.34 15.49
CA GLU A 303 -8.20 -20.52 16.29
C GLU A 303 -8.20 -19.05 15.83
N GLU A 304 -7.08 -18.54 15.40
CA GLU A 304 -6.96 -17.20 14.83
C GLU A 304 -7.71 -17.07 13.51
N ILE A 305 -7.52 -18.05 12.61
CA ILE A 305 -8.24 -18.13 11.33
C ILE A 305 -9.76 -18.21 11.58
N LYS A 306 -10.17 -19.07 12.50
CA LYS A 306 -11.58 -19.24 12.87
C LYS A 306 -12.19 -17.95 13.39
N ALA A 307 -11.54 -17.29 14.34
CA ALA A 307 -11.99 -16.03 14.93
C ALA A 307 -12.13 -14.90 13.89
N ALA A 308 -11.21 -14.84 12.92
CA ALA A 308 -11.27 -13.85 11.83
C ALA A 308 -12.47 -14.12 10.90
N ILE A 309 -12.71 -15.36 10.55
CA ILE A 309 -13.87 -15.76 9.72
C ILE A 309 -15.19 -15.45 10.43
N GLU A 310 -15.32 -15.76 11.72
CA GLU A 310 -16.54 -15.53 12.50
C GLU A 310 -16.92 -14.04 12.57
N LYS A 311 -15.94 -13.15 12.59
CA LYS A 311 -16.13 -11.69 12.63
C LYS A 311 -16.35 -11.07 11.25
N SER A 312 -16.00 -11.77 10.17
CA SER A 312 -16.01 -11.21 8.83
C SER A 312 -17.41 -11.17 8.21
N SER A 313 -17.54 -10.39 7.16
CA SER A 313 -18.72 -10.29 6.30
C SER A 313 -18.51 -10.98 4.94
N GLY A 314 -17.27 -11.36 4.66
CA GLY A 314 -16.81 -12.07 3.47
C GLY A 314 -15.35 -12.47 3.65
N PHE A 315 -14.81 -13.27 2.75
CA PHE A 315 -13.43 -13.74 2.85
C PHE A 315 -12.77 -13.91 1.48
N LEU A 316 -11.44 -13.79 1.49
CA LEU A 316 -10.59 -14.11 0.35
C LEU A 316 -9.59 -15.21 0.73
N ILE A 317 -9.29 -16.11 -0.20
CA ILE A 317 -8.29 -17.17 0.01
C ILE A 317 -7.27 -17.12 -1.12
N GLY A 318 -5.99 -17.01 -0.75
CA GLY A 318 -4.84 -16.95 -1.65
C GLY A 318 -3.89 -18.14 -1.49
N SER A 319 -3.41 -18.69 -2.61
CA SER A 319 -2.49 -19.83 -2.60
C SER A 319 -1.45 -19.74 -3.71
N PRO A 320 -0.20 -20.11 -3.45
CA PRO A 320 0.70 -20.52 -4.50
C PRO A 320 0.29 -21.91 -5.00
N THR A 321 0.65 -22.26 -6.24
CA THR A 321 0.58 -23.65 -6.72
C THR A 321 1.96 -24.29 -6.60
N LEU A 322 2.08 -25.32 -5.77
CA LEU A 322 3.32 -26.06 -5.53
C LEU A 322 3.15 -27.52 -5.98
N GLY A 323 3.84 -27.90 -7.07
CA GLY A 323 3.74 -29.27 -7.62
C GLY A 323 2.31 -29.68 -8.01
N GLY A 324 1.48 -28.72 -8.48
CA GLY A 324 0.07 -28.97 -8.82
C GLY A 324 -0.89 -28.99 -7.62
N HIS A 325 -0.41 -28.67 -6.39
CA HIS A 325 -1.18 -28.81 -5.17
C HIS A 325 -1.25 -27.50 -4.34
N LEU A 326 -2.21 -27.48 -3.41
CA LEU A 326 -2.31 -26.50 -2.34
C LEU A 326 -1.29 -26.83 -1.23
N PRO A 327 -0.58 -25.84 -0.68
CA PRO A 327 0.15 -26.01 0.58
C PRO A 327 -0.78 -26.50 1.70
N THR A 328 -0.27 -27.33 2.60
CA THR A 328 -1.05 -27.90 3.72
C THR A 328 -1.71 -26.81 4.57
N GLN A 329 -1.01 -25.70 4.78
CA GLN A 329 -1.53 -24.55 5.56
C GLN A 329 -2.80 -23.97 4.92
N VAL A 330 -2.82 -23.82 3.59
CA VAL A 330 -4.02 -23.35 2.87
C VAL A 330 -5.13 -24.38 2.88
N GLN A 331 -4.79 -25.69 2.82
CA GLN A 331 -5.78 -26.76 2.96
C GLN A 331 -6.48 -26.72 4.32
N THR A 332 -5.70 -26.53 5.40
CA THR A 332 -6.22 -26.36 6.77
C THR A 332 -7.12 -25.13 6.86
N ALA A 333 -6.65 -23.96 6.37
CA ALA A 333 -7.43 -22.73 6.36
C ALA A 333 -8.75 -22.89 5.59
N LEU A 334 -8.72 -23.52 4.41
CA LEU A 334 -9.92 -23.82 3.64
C LEU A 334 -10.89 -24.73 4.41
N GLY A 335 -10.39 -25.74 5.12
CA GLY A 335 -11.21 -26.60 6.00
C GLY A 335 -11.92 -25.80 7.09
N ILE A 336 -11.21 -24.88 7.74
CA ILE A 336 -11.78 -23.96 8.75
C ILE A 336 -12.85 -23.06 8.13
N VAL A 337 -12.57 -22.45 6.98
CA VAL A 337 -13.56 -21.62 6.26
C VAL A 337 -14.82 -22.41 5.95
N LEU A 338 -14.69 -23.62 5.39
CA LEU A 338 -15.83 -24.46 5.02
C LEU A 338 -16.71 -24.87 6.21
N SER A 339 -16.11 -24.99 7.41
CA SER A 339 -16.82 -25.33 8.65
C SER A 339 -17.38 -24.14 9.41
N THR A 340 -16.82 -22.92 9.22
CA THR A 340 -17.12 -21.76 10.04
C THR A 340 -17.93 -20.70 9.29
N ALA A 341 -17.57 -20.38 8.04
CA ALA A 341 -18.17 -19.29 7.28
C ALA A 341 -19.63 -19.58 6.91
N THR A 342 -20.50 -18.58 7.03
CA THR A 342 -21.90 -18.71 6.59
C THR A 342 -21.98 -18.68 5.05
N LYS A 343 -22.96 -19.40 4.48
CA LYS A 343 -23.13 -19.49 3.01
C LYS A 343 -23.52 -18.17 2.35
N SER A 344 -23.95 -17.20 3.13
CA SER A 344 -24.27 -15.85 2.63
C SER A 344 -23.03 -14.96 2.45
N TYR A 345 -21.85 -15.41 2.87
CA TYR A 345 -20.61 -14.65 2.69
C TYR A 345 -20.20 -14.64 1.23
N GLN A 346 -19.74 -13.49 0.78
CA GLN A 346 -19.07 -13.35 -0.51
C GLN A 346 -17.65 -13.90 -0.37
N ALA A 347 -17.24 -14.71 -1.34
CA ALA A 347 -15.91 -15.31 -1.37
C ALA A 347 -15.10 -14.82 -2.56
N GLY A 348 -13.77 -14.76 -2.42
CA GLY A 348 -12.88 -14.53 -3.53
C GLY A 348 -11.67 -15.46 -3.45
N VAL A 349 -11.10 -15.79 -4.60
CA VAL A 349 -9.95 -16.69 -4.73
C VAL A 349 -8.88 -16.05 -5.59
N PHE A 350 -7.64 -16.15 -5.14
CA PHE A 350 -6.49 -15.65 -5.90
C PHE A 350 -5.26 -16.54 -5.71
N GLY A 351 -4.28 -16.41 -6.57
CA GLY A 351 -3.05 -17.16 -6.39
C GLY A 351 -1.99 -16.88 -7.44
N SER A 352 -0.78 -17.36 -7.14
CA SER A 352 0.36 -17.32 -8.02
C SER A 352 0.83 -18.71 -8.41
N TYR A 353 1.41 -18.85 -9.60
CA TYR A 353 1.92 -20.12 -10.10
C TYR A 353 3.10 -19.93 -11.07
N GLY A 354 3.94 -20.97 -11.23
CA GLY A 354 5.01 -20.99 -12.22
C GLY A 354 4.61 -21.68 -13.51
N TRP A 355 4.18 -22.93 -13.43
CA TRP A 355 3.86 -23.78 -14.58
C TRP A 355 2.38 -23.99 -14.77
N SER A 356 1.67 -24.30 -13.68
CA SER A 356 0.26 -24.65 -13.68
C SER A 356 -0.43 -24.00 -12.47
N GLY A 357 -1.70 -23.64 -12.58
CA GLY A 357 -2.45 -22.83 -11.62
C GLY A 357 -3.55 -23.58 -10.86
N GLU A 358 -3.44 -24.89 -10.71
CA GLU A 358 -4.51 -25.77 -10.18
C GLU A 358 -4.95 -25.40 -8.77
N ALA A 359 -4.06 -24.84 -7.93
CA ALA A 359 -4.41 -24.47 -6.57
C ALA A 359 -5.63 -23.54 -6.50
N VAL A 360 -5.67 -22.55 -7.39
CA VAL A 360 -6.78 -21.59 -7.49
C VAL A 360 -8.07 -22.30 -7.91
N ASP A 361 -7.98 -23.21 -8.88
CA ASP A 361 -9.13 -23.97 -9.37
C ASP A 361 -9.68 -24.93 -8.32
N ILE A 362 -8.81 -25.59 -7.55
CA ILE A 362 -9.18 -26.48 -6.45
C ILE A 362 -9.93 -25.70 -5.37
N ILE A 363 -9.43 -24.52 -4.95
CA ILE A 363 -10.10 -23.69 -3.95
C ILE A 363 -11.46 -23.24 -4.48
N ALA A 364 -11.49 -22.68 -5.69
CA ALA A 364 -12.71 -22.16 -6.31
C ALA A 364 -13.78 -23.27 -6.48
N GLY A 365 -13.37 -24.47 -6.91
CA GLY A 365 -14.24 -25.63 -7.03
C GLY A 365 -14.83 -26.02 -5.68
N LYS A 366 -14.00 -26.22 -4.64
CA LYS A 366 -14.46 -26.58 -3.29
C LYS A 366 -15.41 -25.55 -2.68
N LEU A 367 -15.19 -24.26 -2.92
CA LEU A 367 -16.09 -23.20 -2.46
C LEU A 367 -17.43 -23.23 -3.20
N LYS A 368 -17.41 -23.40 -4.52
CA LYS A 368 -18.64 -23.55 -5.33
C LYS A 368 -19.44 -24.79 -4.94
N ASP A 369 -18.78 -25.93 -4.77
CA ASP A 369 -19.42 -27.20 -4.33
C ASP A 369 -20.03 -27.06 -2.94
N ALA A 370 -19.41 -26.27 -2.07
CA ALA A 370 -19.94 -25.95 -0.74
C ALA A 370 -21.04 -24.87 -0.77
N GLY A 371 -21.41 -24.32 -1.93
CA GLY A 371 -22.50 -23.35 -2.10
C GLY A 371 -22.13 -21.88 -1.84
N TYR A 372 -20.84 -21.53 -1.87
CA TYR A 372 -20.42 -20.12 -1.80
C TYR A 372 -20.49 -19.45 -3.17
N THR A 373 -20.87 -18.16 -3.17
CA THR A 373 -20.80 -17.32 -4.36
C THR A 373 -19.44 -16.63 -4.43
N LEU A 374 -18.76 -16.82 -5.57
CA LEU A 374 -17.54 -16.05 -5.85
C LEU A 374 -17.93 -14.66 -6.35
N ALA A 375 -17.38 -13.64 -5.70
CA ALA A 375 -17.69 -12.24 -6.01
C ALA A 375 -16.99 -11.74 -7.28
N PHE A 376 -15.93 -12.42 -7.70
CA PHE A 376 -15.17 -12.13 -8.91
C PHE A 376 -14.55 -13.40 -9.47
N GLU A 377 -14.13 -13.36 -10.73
CA GLU A 377 -13.42 -14.49 -11.35
C GLU A 377 -12.09 -14.73 -10.64
N PRO A 378 -11.75 -16.00 -10.32
CA PRO A 378 -10.53 -16.34 -9.60
C PRO A 378 -9.28 -15.75 -10.26
N ILE A 379 -8.48 -14.98 -9.50
CA ILE A 379 -7.27 -14.33 -10.00
C ILE A 379 -6.12 -15.34 -10.06
N ARG A 380 -5.51 -15.49 -11.25
CA ARG A 380 -4.38 -16.38 -11.50
C ARG A 380 -3.22 -15.60 -12.08
N ILE A 381 -2.12 -15.49 -11.35
CA ILE A 381 -0.96 -14.72 -11.78
C ILE A 381 0.22 -15.65 -11.98
N LYS A 382 0.75 -15.63 -13.20
CA LYS A 382 1.92 -16.43 -13.55
C LYS A 382 3.20 -15.69 -13.18
N PHE A 383 4.08 -16.35 -12.40
CA PHE A 383 5.32 -15.78 -11.89
C PHE A 383 5.12 -14.51 -11.04
N THR A 384 5.99 -13.51 -11.23
CA THR A 384 5.96 -12.27 -10.47
C THR A 384 4.86 -11.34 -11.00
N PRO A 385 3.98 -10.82 -10.14
CA PRO A 385 2.97 -9.85 -10.54
C PRO A 385 3.61 -8.59 -11.14
N THR A 386 3.07 -8.11 -12.25
CA THR A 386 3.44 -6.81 -12.81
C THR A 386 2.69 -5.68 -12.10
N GLU A 387 3.16 -4.45 -12.25
CA GLU A 387 2.47 -3.26 -11.75
C GLU A 387 1.02 -3.22 -12.23
N ALA A 388 0.79 -3.48 -13.52
CA ALA A 388 -0.52 -3.56 -14.12
C ALA A 388 -1.42 -4.58 -13.44
N THR A 389 -0.90 -5.78 -13.18
CA THR A 389 -1.64 -6.86 -12.53
C THR A 389 -2.01 -6.51 -11.09
N LEU A 390 -1.12 -5.86 -10.34
CA LEU A 390 -1.40 -5.44 -8.96
C LEU A 390 -2.44 -4.31 -8.90
N GLN A 391 -2.47 -3.44 -9.88
CA GLN A 391 -3.53 -2.44 -10.01
C GLN A 391 -4.91 -3.09 -10.20
N VAL A 392 -5.01 -4.12 -11.06
CA VAL A 392 -6.24 -4.90 -11.23
C VAL A 392 -6.64 -5.58 -9.91
N CYS A 393 -5.67 -6.10 -9.15
CA CYS A 393 -5.94 -6.67 -7.82
C CYS A 393 -6.48 -5.61 -6.84
N GLU A 394 -5.92 -4.41 -6.82
CA GLU A 394 -6.41 -3.30 -5.99
C GLU A 394 -7.84 -2.91 -6.40
N GLU A 395 -8.12 -2.76 -7.69
CA GLU A 395 -9.48 -2.53 -8.19
C GLU A 395 -10.46 -3.61 -7.76
N THR A 396 -10.06 -4.87 -7.93
CA THR A 396 -10.89 -6.02 -7.54
C THR A 396 -11.20 -6.00 -6.04
N GLY A 397 -10.20 -5.66 -5.21
CA GLY A 397 -10.39 -5.48 -3.77
C GLY A 397 -11.39 -4.36 -3.43
N THR A 398 -11.29 -3.22 -4.12
CA THR A 398 -12.21 -2.09 -3.96
C THR A 398 -13.64 -2.48 -4.35
N ASP A 399 -13.82 -3.12 -5.49
CA ASP A 399 -15.14 -3.56 -5.97
C ASP A 399 -15.75 -4.65 -5.07
N PHE A 400 -14.93 -5.56 -4.55
CA PHE A 400 -15.34 -6.56 -3.56
C PHE A 400 -15.91 -5.89 -2.30
N ALA A 401 -15.18 -4.93 -1.74
CA ALA A 401 -15.61 -4.18 -0.57
C ALA A 401 -16.92 -3.40 -0.82
N GLN A 402 -17.07 -2.77 -1.99
CA GLN A 402 -18.30 -2.10 -2.38
C GLN A 402 -19.49 -3.06 -2.49
N THR A 403 -19.25 -4.29 -2.95
CA THR A 403 -20.29 -5.33 -3.02
C THR A 403 -20.79 -5.69 -1.61
N LEU A 404 -19.88 -5.84 -0.64
CA LEU A 404 -20.24 -6.09 0.76
C LEU A 404 -21.01 -4.91 1.39
N LYS A 405 -20.57 -3.67 1.15
CA LYS A 405 -21.27 -2.46 1.64
C LYS A 405 -22.69 -2.37 1.09
N ARG A 406 -22.89 -2.70 -0.19
CA ARG A 406 -24.22 -2.72 -0.83
C ARG A 406 -25.13 -3.79 -0.22
N ALA A 407 -24.62 -5.01 -0.04
CA ALA A 407 -25.39 -6.11 0.56
C ALA A 407 -25.87 -5.76 1.98
N LYS A 408 -25.12 -4.96 2.74
CA LYS A 408 -25.49 -4.50 4.07
C LYS A 408 -26.50 -3.33 4.02
N LYS A 409 -26.35 -2.38 3.08
CA LYS A 409 -27.30 -1.26 2.89
C LYS A 409 -28.71 -1.73 2.55
N VAL A 410 -28.86 -2.81 1.80
CA VAL A 410 -30.18 -3.40 1.46
C VAL A 410 -30.90 -3.94 2.71
N ARG A 411 -30.17 -4.25 3.78
CA ARG A 411 -30.74 -4.74 5.07
C ARG A 411 -31.11 -3.61 6.03
N THR A 412 -30.60 -2.39 5.80
CA THR A 412 -30.93 -1.22 6.65
C THR A 412 -32.03 -0.43 5.94
N THR A 413 -33.23 -0.46 6.51
CA THR A 413 -34.39 0.33 6.03
C THR A 413 -34.01 1.80 5.90
N LEU A 414 -34.28 2.36 4.71
CA LEU A 414 -34.08 3.76 4.36
C LEU A 414 -34.77 4.70 5.36
N ASN A 415 -34.01 5.32 6.25
CA ASN A 415 -34.44 6.58 6.85
C ASN A 415 -34.42 7.64 5.74
N PRO A 416 -35.49 8.42 5.52
CA PRO A 416 -35.44 9.57 4.62
C PRO A 416 -34.34 10.51 5.12
N GLY A 417 -33.42 10.91 4.23
CA GLY A 417 -32.27 11.76 4.57
C GLY A 417 -32.69 13.02 5.30
N SER A 418 -31.81 13.57 6.13
CA SER A 418 -32.04 14.83 6.85
C SER A 418 -32.41 15.96 5.87
N THR A 419 -33.04 17.01 6.36
CA THR A 419 -33.39 18.22 5.57
C THR A 419 -32.13 18.82 4.91
N VAL A 420 -30.97 18.74 5.60
CA VAL A 420 -29.67 19.18 5.06
C VAL A 420 -29.25 18.31 3.86
N GLU A 421 -29.34 16.99 3.96
CA GLU A 421 -29.00 16.08 2.85
C GLU A 421 -29.92 16.29 1.64
N GLN A 422 -31.20 16.55 1.88
CA GLN A 422 -32.14 16.87 0.82
C GLN A 422 -31.82 18.21 0.13
N ALA A 423 -31.39 19.22 0.91
CA ALA A 423 -30.99 20.53 0.37
C ALA A 423 -29.68 20.42 -0.44
N VAL A 424 -28.65 19.75 0.09
CA VAL A 424 -27.37 19.52 -0.62
C VAL A 424 -27.58 18.69 -1.88
N GLY A 425 -28.50 17.74 -1.87
CA GLY A 425 -28.88 16.95 -3.07
C GLY A 425 -29.44 17.79 -4.23
N ARG A 426 -29.80 19.07 -4.01
CA ARG A 426 -30.27 19.98 -5.08
C ARG A 426 -29.12 20.64 -5.87
N ILE A 427 -27.86 20.50 -5.40
CA ILE A 427 -26.72 20.97 -6.19
C ILE A 427 -26.58 20.07 -7.42
N VAL A 428 -26.70 20.68 -8.58
CA VAL A 428 -26.69 19.99 -9.87
C VAL A 428 -25.32 20.13 -10.51
N GLY A 429 -24.82 19.06 -11.11
CA GLY A 429 -23.57 19.04 -11.85
C GLY A 429 -23.71 18.38 -13.23
N SER A 430 -22.76 18.68 -14.10
CA SER A 430 -22.65 18.04 -15.42
C SER A 430 -22.32 16.57 -15.25
N LEU A 431 -22.98 15.71 -16.01
CA LEU A 431 -22.70 14.28 -15.99
C LEU A 431 -21.55 13.98 -16.95
N CYS A 432 -20.45 13.48 -16.40
CA CYS A 432 -19.22 13.19 -17.13
C CYS A 432 -18.75 11.76 -16.84
N VAL A 433 -17.88 11.25 -17.70
CA VAL A 433 -17.11 10.02 -17.45
C VAL A 433 -15.63 10.38 -17.41
N LEU A 434 -15.00 10.19 -16.26
CA LEU A 434 -13.55 10.23 -16.15
C LEU A 434 -12.99 8.89 -16.61
N THR A 435 -12.00 8.92 -17.48
CA THR A 435 -11.31 7.73 -17.97
C THR A 435 -9.80 7.89 -17.78
N VAL A 436 -9.14 6.82 -17.41
CA VAL A 436 -7.69 6.75 -17.29
C VAL A 436 -7.19 5.54 -18.05
N LYS A 437 -6.03 5.68 -18.70
CA LYS A 437 -5.30 4.58 -19.32
C LYS A 437 -3.84 4.61 -18.87
N ARG A 438 -3.33 3.44 -18.46
CA ARG A 438 -1.91 3.24 -18.18
C ARG A 438 -1.45 1.86 -18.68
N GLY A 439 -0.63 1.87 -19.73
CA GLY A 439 -0.25 0.63 -20.40
C GLY A 439 -1.49 -0.10 -20.92
N GLU A 440 -1.63 -1.36 -20.51
CA GLU A 440 -2.76 -2.20 -20.90
C GLU A 440 -4.02 -2.00 -20.02
N ILE A 441 -3.91 -1.20 -18.95
CA ILE A 441 -5.02 -1.00 -18.02
C ILE A 441 -5.75 0.29 -18.35
N SER A 442 -7.08 0.19 -18.41
CA SER A 442 -7.97 1.34 -18.48
C SER A 442 -9.12 1.19 -17.49
N THR A 443 -9.52 2.30 -16.88
CA THR A 443 -10.66 2.34 -15.97
C THR A 443 -11.49 3.60 -16.17
N ALA A 444 -12.74 3.57 -15.68
CA ALA A 444 -13.68 4.67 -15.81
C ALA A 444 -14.51 4.88 -14.55
N MET A 445 -14.92 6.13 -14.33
CA MET A 445 -15.85 6.52 -13.29
C MET A 445 -16.86 7.54 -13.84
N LEU A 446 -18.16 7.30 -13.59
CA LEU A 446 -19.17 8.32 -13.78
C LEU A 446 -19.03 9.41 -12.71
N ALA A 447 -18.94 10.67 -13.10
CA ALA A 447 -18.79 11.82 -12.22
C ALA A 447 -19.87 12.87 -12.48
N SER A 448 -20.43 13.45 -11.43
CA SER A 448 -21.40 14.53 -11.51
C SER A 448 -21.00 15.78 -10.72
N TRP A 449 -19.94 15.70 -9.93
CA TRP A 449 -19.38 16.84 -9.20
C TRP A 449 -18.16 17.34 -9.93
N VAL A 450 -18.41 17.93 -11.09
CA VAL A 450 -17.39 18.52 -11.97
C VAL A 450 -17.76 19.97 -12.24
N SER A 451 -16.79 20.86 -12.12
CA SER A 451 -16.97 22.29 -12.37
C SER A 451 -15.74 22.89 -13.05
N GLN A 452 -15.94 23.92 -13.87
CA GLN A 452 -14.84 24.79 -14.28
C GLN A 452 -14.29 25.54 -13.05
N ALA A 453 -12.96 25.57 -12.90
CA ALA A 453 -12.28 26.19 -11.78
C ALA A 453 -11.53 27.46 -12.16
N THR A 454 -10.89 27.49 -13.33
CA THR A 454 -10.06 28.62 -13.79
C THR A 454 -10.21 28.85 -15.28
N PHE A 455 -9.93 30.09 -15.71
CA PHE A 455 -9.90 30.50 -17.12
C PHE A 455 -8.50 30.45 -17.72
N ASN A 456 -7.46 30.75 -16.93
CA ASN A 456 -6.09 30.83 -17.41
C ASN A 456 -5.09 30.34 -16.33
N PRO A 457 -4.44 29.19 -16.51
CA PRO A 457 -4.79 28.18 -17.56
C PRO A 457 -6.19 27.64 -17.37
N PRO A 458 -6.85 27.15 -18.45
CA PRO A 458 -8.13 26.48 -18.33
C PRO A 458 -8.03 25.31 -17.34
N GLY A 459 -8.93 25.26 -16.39
CA GLY A 459 -8.88 24.22 -15.34
C GLY A 459 -10.25 23.83 -14.83
N ILE A 460 -10.32 22.61 -14.34
CA ILE A 460 -11.54 22.02 -13.76
C ILE A 460 -11.28 21.49 -12.35
N THR A 461 -12.37 21.37 -11.59
CA THR A 461 -12.40 20.54 -10.39
C THR A 461 -13.31 19.35 -10.59
N ALA A 462 -12.91 18.19 -10.04
CA ALA A 462 -13.73 16.99 -9.99
C ALA A 462 -13.61 16.36 -8.60
N ALA A 463 -14.75 15.98 -8.00
CA ALA A 463 -14.75 15.22 -6.78
C ALA A 463 -14.66 13.72 -7.10
N VAL A 464 -13.64 13.06 -6.58
CA VAL A 464 -13.35 11.63 -6.76
C VAL A 464 -13.46 10.94 -5.42
N ALA A 465 -14.40 10.00 -5.30
CA ALA A 465 -14.57 9.26 -4.06
C ALA A 465 -13.35 8.37 -3.79
N LYS A 466 -12.87 8.36 -2.54
CA LYS A 466 -11.71 7.58 -2.11
C LYS A 466 -11.89 6.07 -2.30
N ASP A 467 -13.15 5.62 -2.30
CA ASP A 467 -13.52 4.22 -2.51
C ASP A 467 -13.67 3.84 -4.00
N ARG A 468 -13.23 4.67 -4.93
CA ARG A 468 -13.25 4.35 -6.37
C ARG A 468 -11.87 3.91 -6.84
N ALA A 469 -11.87 2.90 -7.71
CA ALA A 469 -10.63 2.37 -8.28
C ALA A 469 -9.81 3.45 -9.03
N ILE A 470 -10.48 4.36 -9.73
CA ILE A 470 -9.84 5.44 -10.47
C ILE A 470 -9.04 6.42 -9.59
N GLU A 471 -9.31 6.45 -8.28
CA GLU A 471 -8.62 7.34 -7.34
C GLU A 471 -7.10 7.11 -7.34
N SER A 472 -6.64 5.86 -7.49
CA SER A 472 -5.21 5.53 -7.56
C SER A 472 -4.48 6.11 -8.78
N TYR A 473 -5.22 6.66 -9.74
CA TYR A 473 -4.70 7.30 -10.95
C TYR A 473 -4.91 8.82 -10.95
N MET A 474 -5.36 9.41 -9.83
CA MET A 474 -5.67 10.83 -9.71
C MET A 474 -4.71 11.56 -8.76
N HIS A 475 -3.42 11.23 -8.83
CA HIS A 475 -2.37 11.93 -8.09
C HIS A 475 -1.80 13.11 -8.89
N GLU A 476 -1.13 14.05 -8.22
CA GLU A 476 -0.49 15.19 -8.88
C GLU A 476 0.45 14.74 -10.00
N GLY A 477 0.29 15.35 -11.18
CA GLY A 477 1.00 15.01 -12.41
C GLY A 477 0.39 13.86 -13.22
N ASP A 478 -0.65 13.17 -12.73
CA ASP A 478 -1.36 12.16 -13.51
C ASP A 478 -2.24 12.80 -14.59
N HIS A 479 -2.42 12.06 -15.69
CA HIS A 479 -3.29 12.46 -16.80
C HIS A 479 -4.55 11.62 -16.82
N PHE A 480 -5.66 12.24 -17.22
CA PHE A 480 -6.95 11.60 -17.43
C PHE A 480 -7.75 12.31 -18.52
N VAL A 481 -8.78 11.66 -19.03
CA VAL A 481 -9.72 12.26 -19.95
C VAL A 481 -11.07 12.45 -19.25
N LEU A 482 -11.60 13.67 -19.29
CA LEU A 482 -12.96 13.98 -18.87
C LEU A 482 -13.86 13.97 -20.10
N ASN A 483 -14.75 13.01 -20.22
CA ASN A 483 -15.74 12.92 -21.26
C ASN A 483 -17.06 13.52 -20.78
N ILE A 484 -17.52 14.60 -21.39
CA ILE A 484 -18.79 15.26 -21.08
C ILE A 484 -19.89 14.52 -21.84
N LEU A 485 -20.90 14.04 -21.11
CA LEU A 485 -21.98 13.26 -21.72
C LEU A 485 -23.07 14.13 -22.28
N GLU A 486 -23.68 13.65 -23.36
CA GLU A 486 -24.89 14.27 -23.97
C GLU A 486 -26.16 13.75 -23.32
N GLN A 487 -27.16 14.62 -23.19
CA GLN A 487 -28.46 14.28 -22.60
C GLN A 487 -29.17 13.20 -23.44
N GLY A 488 -29.68 12.16 -22.77
CA GLY A 488 -30.54 11.14 -23.40
C GLY A 488 -29.83 9.97 -24.07
N LYS A 489 -28.47 9.91 -24.10
CA LYS A 489 -27.72 8.86 -24.82
C LYS A 489 -27.39 7.62 -24.02
N GLN A 490 -27.01 6.55 -24.75
CA GLN A 490 -26.72 5.22 -24.20
C GLN A 490 -25.52 5.17 -23.22
N LEU A 491 -24.49 6.01 -23.44
CA LEU A 491 -23.32 6.10 -22.56
C LEU A 491 -23.70 6.31 -21.10
N ARG A 492 -24.70 7.16 -20.83
CA ARG A 492 -25.23 7.34 -19.47
C ARG A 492 -25.71 6.01 -18.87
N LYS A 493 -26.50 5.23 -19.62
CA LYS A 493 -27.03 3.94 -19.14
C LYS A 493 -25.91 2.95 -18.90
N HIS A 494 -24.91 2.92 -19.78
CA HIS A 494 -23.77 2.02 -19.69
C HIS A 494 -22.97 2.29 -18.41
N PHE A 495 -22.50 3.52 -18.16
CA PHE A 495 -21.68 3.87 -17.01
C PHE A 495 -22.46 4.03 -15.68
N MET A 496 -23.80 4.05 -15.72
CA MET A 496 -24.66 3.95 -14.54
C MET A 496 -24.91 2.51 -14.09
N LYS A 497 -24.64 1.50 -14.93
CA LYS A 497 -24.77 0.09 -14.53
C LYS A 497 -23.73 -0.24 -13.46
N LYS A 498 -24.01 -1.26 -12.68
CA LYS A 498 -23.04 -1.80 -11.74
C LYS A 498 -22.16 -2.78 -12.50
N PHE A 499 -20.87 -2.51 -12.50
CA PHE A 499 -19.87 -3.44 -13.01
C PHE A 499 -19.52 -4.48 -11.92
N ALA A 500 -19.33 -5.71 -12.33
CA ALA A 500 -18.77 -6.72 -11.44
C ALA A 500 -17.27 -6.46 -11.21
N PRO A 501 -16.70 -6.91 -10.07
CA PRO A 501 -15.27 -6.81 -9.84
C PRO A 501 -14.46 -7.42 -11.00
N GLY A 502 -13.54 -6.63 -11.59
CA GLY A 502 -12.73 -7.04 -12.75
C GLY A 502 -13.45 -7.04 -14.11
N GLU A 503 -14.71 -6.61 -14.17
CA GLU A 503 -15.43 -6.46 -15.43
C GLU A 503 -14.86 -5.31 -16.28
N ASP A 504 -14.65 -5.55 -17.58
CA ASP A 504 -14.24 -4.50 -18.51
C ASP A 504 -15.33 -3.42 -18.62
N ARG A 505 -15.01 -2.21 -18.16
CA ARG A 505 -15.93 -1.06 -18.14
C ARG A 505 -16.20 -0.48 -19.51
N PHE A 506 -15.43 -0.86 -20.50
CA PHE A 506 -15.54 -0.38 -21.89
C PHE A 506 -16.09 -1.44 -22.85
N ALA A 507 -16.46 -2.62 -22.35
CA ALA A 507 -17.15 -3.61 -23.16
C ALA A 507 -18.38 -2.96 -23.82
N ASP A 508 -18.55 -3.16 -25.12
CA ASP A 508 -19.63 -2.60 -25.94
C ASP A 508 -19.65 -1.06 -26.07
N VAL A 509 -18.55 -0.37 -25.76
CA VAL A 509 -18.40 1.08 -25.92
C VAL A 509 -17.26 1.38 -26.90
N GLN A 510 -17.52 2.27 -27.86
CA GLN A 510 -16.44 2.74 -28.74
C GLN A 510 -15.52 3.67 -27.95
N VAL A 511 -14.21 3.47 -28.09
CA VAL A 511 -13.19 4.25 -27.40
C VAL A 511 -12.02 4.59 -28.33
N GLU A 512 -11.45 5.78 -28.15
CA GLU A 512 -10.20 6.19 -28.78
C GLU A 512 -9.16 6.43 -27.69
N ALA A 513 -7.99 5.79 -27.81
CA ALA A 513 -6.95 5.88 -26.79
C ALA A 513 -6.14 7.18 -26.94
N THR A 514 -5.86 7.83 -25.79
CA THR A 514 -4.88 8.91 -25.66
C THR A 514 -3.77 8.48 -24.69
N GLU A 515 -2.80 9.35 -24.46
CA GLU A 515 -1.72 9.07 -23.50
C GLU A 515 -2.23 8.90 -22.05
N GLY A 516 -3.25 9.69 -21.65
CA GLY A 516 -3.75 9.73 -20.29
C GLY A 516 -5.07 9.01 -20.03
N GLY A 517 -5.81 8.61 -21.08
CA GLY A 517 -7.13 8.02 -20.91
C GLY A 517 -7.79 7.57 -22.20
N LEU A 518 -9.10 7.39 -22.15
CA LEU A 518 -9.91 7.00 -23.30
C LEU A 518 -10.95 8.08 -23.61
N ILE A 519 -11.00 8.50 -24.85
CA ILE A 519 -12.07 9.35 -25.40
C ILE A 519 -13.27 8.47 -25.73
N LEU A 520 -14.46 8.95 -25.41
CA LEU A 520 -15.74 8.38 -25.80
C LEU A 520 -16.31 9.16 -26.98
N PRO A 521 -16.17 8.69 -28.24
CA PRO A 521 -16.59 9.44 -29.44
C PRO A 521 -18.08 9.79 -29.46
N ASP A 522 -18.91 8.99 -28.81
CA ASP A 522 -20.35 9.25 -28.65
C ASP A 522 -20.66 10.28 -27.53
N GLY A 523 -19.65 10.89 -26.91
CA GLY A 523 -19.82 11.98 -25.96
C GLY A 523 -20.16 13.32 -26.64
N LEU A 524 -20.43 14.34 -25.80
CA LEU A 524 -20.64 15.72 -26.27
C LEU A 524 -19.31 16.43 -26.55
N ALA A 525 -18.36 16.26 -25.63
CA ALA A 525 -17.02 16.83 -25.69
C ALA A 525 -16.06 16.01 -24.81
N TYR A 526 -14.78 16.17 -25.04
CA TYR A 526 -13.77 15.64 -24.11
C TYR A 526 -12.72 16.70 -23.78
N LEU A 527 -12.11 16.54 -22.62
CA LEU A 527 -10.99 17.34 -22.12
C LEU A 527 -9.87 16.38 -21.68
N GLU A 528 -8.67 16.59 -22.17
CA GLU A 528 -7.46 15.93 -21.68
C GLU A 528 -6.88 16.78 -20.56
N CYS A 529 -6.77 16.19 -19.39
CA CYS A 529 -6.49 16.91 -18.16
C CYS A 529 -5.26 16.32 -17.46
N ARG A 530 -4.49 17.20 -16.82
CA ARG A 530 -3.41 16.82 -15.93
C ARG A 530 -3.73 17.30 -14.51
N VAL A 531 -3.69 16.39 -13.55
CA VAL A 531 -3.88 16.72 -12.12
C VAL A 531 -2.80 17.69 -11.67
N ALA A 532 -3.19 18.86 -11.20
CA ALA A 532 -2.29 19.87 -10.68
C ALA A 532 -2.22 19.85 -9.15
N GLN A 533 -3.34 19.56 -8.49
CA GLN A 533 -3.45 19.50 -7.04
C GLN A 533 -4.67 18.69 -6.63
N ARG A 534 -4.62 18.08 -5.45
CA ARG A 534 -5.81 17.50 -4.83
C ARG A 534 -5.93 17.91 -3.37
N MET A 535 -7.17 18.03 -2.89
CA MET A 535 -7.50 18.38 -1.52
C MET A 535 -8.40 17.32 -0.92
N GLU A 536 -8.10 16.89 0.30
CA GLU A 536 -8.94 15.94 1.02
C GLU A 536 -10.25 16.57 1.50
N CYS A 537 -11.37 15.93 1.16
CA CYS A 537 -12.71 16.36 1.51
C CYS A 537 -13.52 15.19 2.09
N GLY A 538 -13.17 14.74 3.29
CA GLY A 538 -13.83 13.60 3.94
C GLY A 538 -13.67 12.30 3.16
N ASP A 539 -14.75 11.79 2.57
CA ASP A 539 -14.78 10.55 1.76
C ASP A 539 -14.41 10.75 0.28
N HIS A 540 -14.08 11.99 -0.12
CA HIS A 540 -13.67 12.35 -1.48
C HIS A 540 -12.34 13.10 -1.51
N TRP A 541 -11.69 13.06 -2.67
CA TRP A 541 -10.69 14.02 -3.08
C TRP A 541 -11.33 15.06 -3.99
N LEU A 542 -11.11 16.34 -3.73
CA LEU A 542 -11.35 17.39 -4.70
C LEU A 542 -10.08 17.52 -5.55
N VAL A 543 -10.14 17.05 -6.79
CA VAL A 543 -9.03 17.08 -7.74
C VAL A 543 -9.15 18.34 -8.59
N TYR A 544 -8.13 19.20 -8.53
CA TYR A 544 -7.95 20.30 -9.46
C TYR A 544 -7.03 19.85 -10.60
N ALA A 545 -7.47 20.02 -11.84
CA ALA A 545 -6.73 19.63 -13.02
C ALA A 545 -6.68 20.75 -14.07
N ILE A 546 -5.51 20.89 -14.70
CA ILE A 546 -5.31 21.78 -15.84
C ILE A 546 -5.76 21.05 -17.10
N VAL A 547 -6.55 21.73 -17.91
CA VAL A 547 -6.98 21.23 -19.22
C VAL A 547 -5.87 21.56 -20.22
N GLU A 548 -5.24 20.53 -20.76
CA GLU A 548 -4.13 20.65 -21.71
C GLU A 548 -4.60 20.57 -23.17
N ASN A 549 -5.69 19.83 -23.41
CA ASN A 549 -6.31 19.68 -24.75
C ASN A 549 -7.80 19.39 -24.59
N GLY A 550 -8.56 19.48 -25.66
CA GLY A 550 -9.97 19.14 -25.67
C GLY A 550 -10.66 19.44 -27.00
N LYS A 551 -11.81 18.80 -27.21
CA LYS A 551 -12.56 18.97 -28.44
C LYS A 551 -14.07 18.84 -28.19
N LEU A 552 -14.85 19.70 -28.85
CA LEU A 552 -16.29 19.55 -28.98
C LEU A 552 -16.59 18.51 -30.08
N LEU A 553 -17.25 17.41 -29.70
CA LEU A 553 -17.59 16.33 -30.62
C LEU A 553 -18.92 16.56 -31.30
N GLN A 554 -19.86 17.22 -30.61
CA GLN A 554 -21.20 17.49 -31.10
C GLN A 554 -21.61 18.96 -30.83
N SER A 555 -21.76 19.77 -31.87
CA SER A 555 -22.01 21.21 -31.75
C SER A 555 -23.41 21.57 -31.24
N ASN A 556 -24.42 20.71 -31.45
CA ASN A 556 -25.82 20.99 -31.14
C ASN A 556 -26.37 20.16 -29.96
N GLY A 557 -25.51 19.42 -29.25
CA GLY A 557 -25.92 18.60 -28.13
C GLY A 557 -26.10 19.41 -26.84
N LEU A 558 -26.91 18.89 -25.92
CA LEU A 558 -27.07 19.42 -24.57
C LEU A 558 -26.31 18.56 -23.57
N THR A 559 -25.62 19.20 -22.64
CA THR A 559 -24.90 18.50 -21.55
C THR A 559 -25.89 17.71 -20.69
N ALA A 560 -25.58 16.44 -20.45
CA ALA A 560 -26.33 15.62 -19.50
C ALA A 560 -26.16 16.17 -18.09
N ILE A 561 -27.24 16.17 -17.31
CA ILE A 561 -27.29 16.68 -15.95
C ILE A 561 -27.74 15.57 -15.02
N HIS A 562 -27.13 15.48 -13.84
CA HIS A 562 -27.52 14.55 -12.79
C HIS A 562 -28.34 15.25 -11.69
N HIS A 563 -29.64 14.91 -11.60
CA HIS A 563 -30.53 15.37 -10.55
C HIS A 563 -30.59 14.33 -9.41
N ARG A 564 -30.34 14.75 -8.18
CA ARG A 564 -30.40 13.92 -7.00
C ARG A 564 -31.54 14.35 -6.07
N LYS A 565 -32.08 13.41 -5.33
CA LYS A 565 -33.11 13.70 -4.31
C LYS A 565 -32.49 13.95 -2.94
N THR A 566 -31.32 13.36 -2.66
CA THR A 566 -30.56 13.47 -1.42
C THR A 566 -29.06 13.56 -1.67
N ALA A 567 -28.28 14.03 -0.70
CA ALA A 567 -26.83 14.11 -0.80
C ALA A 567 -26.15 12.74 -0.61
N SER A 568 -26.82 11.78 0.02
CA SER A 568 -26.23 10.51 0.48
C SER A 568 -26.12 9.39 -0.56
N ASN A 569 -26.58 9.60 -1.80
CA ASN A 569 -26.54 8.60 -2.87
C ASN A 569 -26.14 9.20 -4.21
N TYR A 570 -25.33 8.45 -4.98
CA TYR A 570 -25.02 8.72 -6.40
C TYR A 570 -26.19 8.34 -7.29
#